data_3d43c801406635540a732dabfae43ac9
#
_entry.id   3d43c801406635540a732dabfae43ac9
#
_cell.length_a   1.000
_cell.length_b   1.000
_cell.length_c   1.000
_cell.angle_alpha   90.00
_cell.angle_beta   90.00
_cell.angle_gamma   90.00
#
_symmetry.space_group_name_H-M   'P 1'
#
loop_
_entity.id
_entity.type
_entity.pdbx_description
1 polymer ?
#
loop_
_entity_poly.entity_id
_entity_poly.type
_entity_poly.pdbx_seq_one_letter_code
_entity_poly.pdbx_strand_id
1 'polypeptide(L)'
;MDSDSLDGSSRSGSSDFGFAFNDSNFSDRVLTIEIIPDPKLKIEIEDVEDIVYWARKRKRRREEMKENNADMVMQREEQAVNCNVLEMEDGLADDEQEEEEVVGMLEESPSAIEMTTNSPCLMHFIGDDEAFEKHDSSTNMDSSKSLHVRTLYISSPILAVKSRFFYKLFSNGMKESEQRHVTIQIHASEEAALMDLLNFVYTNTLTTTRPTFVLDVLKTAYKFEVASCMRYCSRLLQNYRMTCESALLYLDLPFNISMADEVLPLTNAAKQFLALRFKDITKFQKEVLNLPLAGIEAVLSSDDLQIASENAVCDFALKWARMHYPKPEKRREIWKSHLCHLIRFPCMTSRKLKKVLITCNDFDSGLASKLVFEALSYKAEALHRQRSIASEAGKELEYRYVERAYKYRPVKAFVCKMPRQQYLIYLILERDVCASLFPSGRVYSEAFHLGGQGFFLSAHCNMDQQSAFHCFGLFLGMQEKGSVSLAVDYKFAARISPGGKHISKYKGNYTFTGGKIVGCRNLFGVAWTTFLAEDSIYFIDGTLRLCAELSVRQ
;
A
#
# COMPACT_ATOMS: atom_id res chain seq x y z
N MET A 1 -15.59 -20.19 55.13
CA MET A 1 -15.89 -18.74 54.97
C MET A 1 -15.54 -18.44 53.54
N ASP A 2 -16.59 -18.54 52.74
CA ASP A 2 -16.58 -18.55 51.33
C ASP A 2 -16.54 -17.12 50.78
N SER A 3 -15.61 -16.85 49.90
CA SER A 3 -15.59 -15.59 49.14
C SER A 3 -15.97 -15.86 47.72
N ASP A 4 -17.24 -15.67 47.43
CA ASP A 4 -17.82 -15.64 46.07
C ASP A 4 -17.21 -14.53 45.24
N SER A 5 -16.47 -14.89 44.20
CA SER A 5 -16.05 -14.00 43.15
C SER A 5 -17.20 -13.88 42.12
N LEU A 6 -17.88 -12.76 42.18
CA LEU A 6 -18.88 -12.34 41.19
C LEU A 6 -18.18 -12.01 39.87
N ASP A 7 -18.25 -12.94 38.95
CA ASP A 7 -17.87 -12.76 37.55
C ASP A 7 -18.97 -11.96 36.84
N GLY A 8 -18.74 -10.63 36.76
CA GLY A 8 -19.63 -9.65 36.13
C GLY A 8 -19.54 -9.67 34.61
N SER A 9 -19.87 -10.77 33.96
CA SER A 9 -20.12 -10.82 32.54
C SER A 9 -21.42 -10.06 32.22
N SER A 10 -21.30 -8.78 31.88
CA SER A 10 -22.41 -8.00 31.33
C SER A 10 -22.77 -8.54 29.95
N ARG A 11 -23.61 -9.56 29.89
CA ARG A 11 -24.40 -9.89 28.71
C ARG A 11 -25.35 -8.72 28.45
N SER A 12 -24.98 -7.83 27.51
CA SER A 12 -25.95 -6.93 26.90
C SER A 12 -26.97 -7.83 26.20
N GLY A 13 -28.12 -7.98 26.80
CA GLY A 13 -29.25 -8.76 26.26
C GLY A 13 -29.75 -8.12 24.97
N SER A 14 -29.17 -8.51 23.85
CA SER A 14 -29.72 -8.25 22.52
C SER A 14 -31.01 -9.06 22.43
N SER A 15 -32.17 -8.37 22.44
CA SER A 15 -33.47 -9.01 22.30
C SER A 15 -33.51 -9.79 21.00
N ASP A 16 -33.64 -11.11 21.08
CA ASP A 16 -33.85 -11.99 19.94
C ASP A 16 -35.34 -12.04 19.62
N PHE A 17 -35.72 -11.53 18.44
CA PHE A 17 -37.07 -11.55 17.91
C PHE A 17 -37.23 -12.57 16.78
N GLY A 18 -36.37 -13.58 16.71
CA GLY A 18 -36.37 -14.57 15.65
C GLY A 18 -37.71 -15.28 15.47
N PHE A 19 -38.46 -15.46 16.56
CA PHE A 19 -39.81 -16.03 16.54
C PHE A 19 -40.82 -15.18 15.73
N ALA A 20 -40.57 -13.89 15.58
CA ALA A 20 -41.45 -12.97 14.86
C ALA A 20 -41.08 -12.79 13.37
N PHE A 21 -40.01 -13.42 12.90
CA PHE A 21 -39.57 -13.30 11.51
C PHE A 21 -40.50 -14.08 10.59
N ASN A 22 -41.15 -13.37 9.67
CA ASN A 22 -42.09 -13.91 8.70
C ASN A 22 -43.29 -14.68 9.32
N ASP A 23 -43.71 -14.27 10.52
CA ASP A 23 -44.90 -14.84 11.18
C ASP A 23 -46.04 -13.80 11.15
N SER A 24 -47.20 -14.23 10.60
CA SER A 24 -48.39 -13.38 10.47
C SER A 24 -48.97 -12.91 11.79
N ASN A 25 -48.73 -13.64 12.90
CA ASN A 25 -49.26 -13.32 14.22
C ASN A 25 -48.50 -12.16 14.89
N PHE A 26 -47.23 -11.95 14.49
CA PHE A 26 -46.35 -10.88 15.04
C PHE A 26 -46.05 -9.78 14.01
N SER A 27 -46.83 -9.72 12.91
CA SER A 27 -46.66 -8.76 11.84
C SER A 27 -47.82 -7.75 11.81
N ASP A 28 -47.49 -6.51 11.54
CA ASP A 28 -48.44 -5.43 11.26
C ASP A 28 -48.50 -5.10 9.76
N ARG A 29 -47.51 -5.54 8.98
CA ARG A 29 -47.39 -5.25 7.54
C ARG A 29 -46.92 -6.46 6.73
N VAL A 30 -47.13 -6.33 5.42
CA VAL A 30 -46.69 -7.28 4.41
C VAL A 30 -45.69 -6.58 3.50
N LEU A 31 -44.45 -7.07 3.44
CA LEU A 31 -43.43 -6.60 2.54
C LEU A 31 -43.40 -7.43 1.27
N THR A 32 -43.69 -6.80 0.15
CA THR A 32 -43.61 -7.40 -1.19
C THR A 32 -42.28 -7.00 -1.80
N ILE A 33 -41.45 -7.98 -2.15
CA ILE A 33 -40.13 -7.78 -2.76
C ILE A 33 -40.22 -8.17 -4.23
N GLU A 34 -40.14 -7.20 -5.12
CA GLU A 34 -40.07 -7.42 -6.56
C GLU A 34 -38.64 -7.63 -6.98
N ILE A 35 -38.30 -8.79 -7.50
CA ILE A 35 -36.97 -9.11 -7.98
C ILE A 35 -36.90 -8.81 -9.46
N ILE A 36 -36.07 -7.83 -9.82
CA ILE A 36 -35.84 -7.44 -11.20
C ILE A 36 -34.52 -8.04 -11.70
N PRO A 37 -34.35 -8.26 -13.02
CA PRO A 37 -33.12 -8.77 -13.57
C PRO A 37 -31.97 -7.78 -13.29
N ASP A 38 -30.78 -8.32 -13.09
CA ASP A 38 -29.59 -7.49 -12.95
C ASP A 38 -29.38 -6.64 -14.22
N PRO A 39 -28.97 -5.37 -14.09
CA PRO A 39 -28.68 -4.54 -15.23
C PRO A 39 -27.65 -5.24 -16.10
N LYS A 40 -27.94 -5.42 -17.40
CA LYS A 40 -26.95 -5.94 -18.34
C LYS A 40 -25.76 -4.99 -18.30
N LEU A 41 -24.66 -5.44 -17.70
CA LEU A 41 -23.37 -4.76 -17.80
C LEU A 41 -23.10 -4.61 -19.30
N LYS A 42 -23.25 -3.40 -19.83
CA LYS A 42 -22.57 -3.01 -21.06
C LYS A 42 -21.09 -3.03 -20.69
N ILE A 43 -20.44 -4.16 -20.98
CA ILE A 43 -18.99 -4.29 -20.88
C ILE A 43 -18.46 -3.37 -21.98
N GLU A 44 -18.23 -2.12 -21.65
CA GLU A 44 -17.24 -1.30 -22.34
C GLU A 44 -15.89 -1.89 -21.92
N ILE A 45 -15.28 -2.64 -22.85
CA ILE A 45 -14.08 -3.49 -22.65
C ILE A 45 -12.81 -2.64 -22.38
N GLU A 46 -12.92 -1.37 -22.03
CA GLU A 46 -11.74 -0.53 -21.95
C GLU A 46 -11.24 -0.13 -20.55
N ASP A 47 -11.97 -0.33 -19.46
CA ASP A 47 -11.61 0.36 -18.21
C ASP A 47 -11.76 -0.41 -16.89
N VAL A 48 -12.01 -1.70 -16.90
CA VAL A 48 -12.11 -2.47 -15.64
C VAL A 48 -11.01 -3.53 -15.61
N GLU A 49 -9.87 -3.16 -15.05
CA GLU A 49 -9.01 -4.17 -14.40
C GLU A 49 -9.73 -4.65 -13.14
N ASP A 50 -10.73 -5.50 -13.36
CA ASP A 50 -11.51 -6.14 -12.32
C ASP A 50 -10.57 -6.87 -11.36
N ILE A 51 -10.65 -6.59 -10.08
CA ILE A 51 -9.92 -7.29 -9.01
C ILE A 51 -10.12 -8.80 -9.11
N VAL A 52 -11.30 -9.24 -9.58
CA VAL A 52 -11.60 -10.65 -9.87
C VAL A 52 -10.72 -11.16 -11.01
N TYR A 53 -10.46 -10.37 -12.04
CA TYR A 53 -9.53 -10.71 -13.12
C TYR A 53 -8.09 -10.80 -12.60
N TRP A 54 -7.66 -9.84 -11.76
CA TRP A 54 -6.35 -9.87 -11.12
C TRP A 54 -6.19 -11.10 -10.20
N ALA A 55 -7.18 -11.43 -9.39
CA ALA A 55 -7.18 -12.60 -8.53
C ALA A 55 -7.10 -13.91 -9.34
N ARG A 56 -7.85 -14.01 -10.46
CA ARG A 56 -7.79 -15.16 -11.39
C ARG A 56 -6.45 -15.28 -12.07
N LYS A 57 -5.88 -14.17 -12.56
CA LYS A 57 -4.55 -14.12 -13.20
C LYS A 57 -3.44 -14.54 -12.23
N ARG A 58 -3.52 -14.14 -10.96
CA ARG A 58 -2.60 -14.55 -9.91
C ARG A 58 -2.72 -16.03 -9.56
N LYS A 59 -3.95 -16.57 -9.52
CA LYS A 59 -4.19 -17.99 -9.29
C LYS A 59 -3.57 -18.85 -10.38
N ARG A 60 -3.76 -18.51 -11.67
CA ARG A 60 -3.13 -19.19 -12.80
C ARG A 60 -1.60 -19.16 -12.71
N ARG A 61 -0.99 -18.00 -12.43
CA ARG A 61 0.47 -17.90 -12.25
C ARG A 61 1.01 -18.73 -11.08
N ARG A 62 0.23 -18.88 -10.00
CA ARG A 62 0.60 -19.76 -8.88
C ARG A 62 0.56 -21.24 -9.26
N GLU A 63 -0.39 -21.62 -10.09
CA GLU A 63 -0.52 -22.97 -10.63
C GLU A 63 0.65 -23.25 -11.59
N GLU A 64 0.95 -22.35 -12.52
CA GLU A 64 2.11 -22.42 -13.43
C GLU A 64 3.46 -22.48 -12.68
N MET A 65 3.65 -21.68 -11.61
CA MET A 65 4.84 -21.75 -10.77
C MET A 65 4.95 -23.07 -9.98
N LYS A 66 3.84 -23.68 -9.60
CA LYS A 66 3.86 -25.00 -8.96
C LYS A 66 4.22 -26.10 -9.94
N GLU A 67 3.70 -26.04 -11.17
CA GLU A 67 4.04 -26.96 -12.25
C GLU A 67 5.53 -26.84 -12.63
N ASN A 68 6.03 -25.61 -12.85
CA ASN A 68 7.44 -25.38 -13.16
C ASN A 68 8.38 -25.80 -12.01
N ASN A 69 8.00 -25.62 -10.74
CA ASN A 69 8.77 -26.13 -9.61
C ASN A 69 8.71 -27.66 -9.49
N ALA A 70 7.60 -28.29 -9.83
CA ALA A 70 7.49 -29.73 -9.85
C ALA A 70 8.40 -30.34 -10.95
N ASP A 71 8.41 -29.72 -12.14
CA ASP A 71 9.30 -30.13 -13.24
C ASP A 71 10.78 -29.92 -12.91
N MET A 72 11.13 -28.82 -12.21
CA MET A 72 12.52 -28.59 -11.73
C MET A 72 12.94 -29.58 -10.64
N VAL A 73 12.02 -30.03 -9.79
CA VAL A 73 12.31 -31.06 -8.79
C VAL A 73 12.51 -32.41 -9.43
N MET A 74 11.68 -32.78 -10.42
CA MET A 74 11.85 -34.03 -11.20
C MET A 74 13.17 -34.03 -11.99
N GLN A 75 13.53 -32.93 -12.63
CA GLN A 75 14.82 -32.80 -13.33
C GLN A 75 16.04 -32.85 -12.40
N ARG A 76 15.91 -32.37 -11.13
CA ARG A 76 16.97 -32.52 -10.12
C ARG A 76 17.12 -33.94 -9.61
N GLU A 77 16.03 -34.69 -9.48
CA GLU A 77 16.10 -36.10 -9.08
C GLU A 77 16.70 -36.97 -10.19
N GLU A 78 16.45 -36.71 -11.46
CA GLU A 78 17.11 -37.40 -12.61
C GLU A 78 18.60 -37.07 -12.74
N GLN A 79 19.05 -35.85 -12.37
CA GLN A 79 20.47 -35.47 -12.38
C GLN A 79 21.25 -35.96 -11.15
N ALA A 80 20.57 -36.21 -10.02
CA ALA A 80 21.22 -36.70 -8.79
C ALA A 80 21.66 -38.18 -8.88
N VAL A 81 21.21 -38.93 -9.86
CA VAL A 81 21.57 -40.34 -10.05
C VAL A 81 22.90 -40.51 -10.80
N ASN A 82 23.47 -39.47 -11.42
CA ASN A 82 24.60 -39.60 -12.33
C ASN A 82 25.88 -38.83 -12.02
N CYS A 83 26.07 -38.27 -10.81
CA CYS A 83 27.32 -37.61 -10.43
C CYS A 83 27.70 -37.87 -8.97
N ASN A 84 28.31 -39.02 -8.72
CA ASN A 84 29.30 -39.17 -7.66
C ASN A 84 30.67 -38.96 -8.28
N VAL A 85 31.45 -38.08 -7.67
CA VAL A 85 32.92 -37.88 -7.70
C VAL A 85 33.34 -36.46 -8.13
N LEU A 86 34.03 -35.84 -7.19
CA LEU A 86 35.05 -34.79 -7.25
C LEU A 86 34.67 -33.34 -6.92
N GLU A 87 35.18 -33.03 -5.74
CA GLU A 87 35.97 -31.84 -5.30
C GLU A 87 35.28 -30.48 -5.04
N MET A 88 35.49 -30.05 -3.79
CA MET A 88 35.22 -28.71 -3.24
C MET A 88 36.04 -27.65 -3.96
N GLU A 89 35.38 -26.59 -4.41
CA GLU A 89 35.94 -25.24 -4.39
C GLU A 89 34.86 -24.20 -4.10
N ASP A 90 35.20 -23.32 -3.15
CA ASP A 90 34.36 -22.21 -2.68
C ASP A 90 34.05 -21.24 -3.80
N GLY A 91 32.77 -21.09 -4.12
CA GLY A 91 32.29 -20.04 -4.99
C GLY A 91 30.97 -19.47 -4.46
N LEU A 92 31.06 -18.38 -3.70
CA LEU A 92 29.91 -17.53 -3.36
C LEU A 92 29.45 -16.80 -4.64
N ALA A 93 28.40 -17.31 -5.26
CA ALA A 93 27.69 -16.60 -6.33
C ALA A 93 26.64 -15.68 -5.69
N ASP A 94 26.91 -14.38 -5.72
CA ASP A 94 25.92 -13.34 -5.51
C ASP A 94 25.05 -13.25 -6.77
N ASP A 95 23.78 -13.63 -6.64
CA ASP A 95 22.74 -13.38 -7.64
C ASP A 95 22.33 -11.89 -7.61
N GLU A 96 23.08 -11.06 -8.31
CA GLU A 96 22.65 -9.71 -8.67
C GLU A 96 22.06 -9.76 -10.08
N GLN A 97 20.73 -9.69 -10.16
CA GLN A 97 20.03 -9.51 -11.44
C GLN A 97 20.20 -8.07 -11.93
N GLU A 98 20.85 -7.96 -13.08
CA GLU A 98 21.00 -6.75 -13.88
C GLU A 98 19.64 -6.20 -14.35
N GLU A 99 19.40 -4.91 -14.13
CA GLU A 99 18.35 -4.15 -14.82
C GLU A 99 18.92 -3.55 -16.11
N GLU A 100 18.63 -4.14 -17.24
CA GLU A 100 18.86 -3.55 -18.56
C GLU A 100 17.86 -2.41 -18.81
N GLU A 101 18.41 -1.22 -19.03
CA GLU A 101 17.72 -0.05 -19.59
C GLU A 101 17.62 -0.21 -21.11
N VAL A 102 16.43 -0.55 -21.61
CA VAL A 102 16.15 -0.47 -23.05
C VAL A 102 15.60 0.90 -23.39
N VAL A 103 16.44 1.70 -24.06
CA VAL A 103 16.04 2.92 -24.76
C VAL A 103 15.59 2.53 -26.16
N GLY A 104 14.31 2.72 -26.47
CA GLY A 104 13.76 2.58 -27.80
C GLY A 104 12.89 3.78 -28.15
N MET A 105 13.45 4.66 -28.98
CA MET A 105 12.69 5.69 -29.73
C MET A 105 11.85 5.00 -30.79
N LEU A 106 10.62 5.51 -31.04
CA LEU A 106 10.14 5.87 -32.39
C LEU A 106 8.80 6.61 -32.30
N GLU A 107 8.70 7.60 -33.16
CA GLU A 107 7.65 8.58 -33.41
C GLU A 107 6.43 7.93 -34.11
N GLU A 108 5.23 8.50 -33.93
CA GLU A 108 4.42 9.26 -34.89
C GLU A 108 2.98 9.42 -34.42
N SER A 109 2.47 10.63 -34.65
CA SER A 109 1.11 11.11 -34.40
C SER A 109 0.29 11.05 -35.73
N PRO A 110 -0.93 11.64 -35.88
CA PRO A 110 -2.09 11.74 -34.97
C PRO A 110 -3.44 11.45 -35.67
N SER A 111 -4.51 11.40 -34.92
CA SER A 111 -5.79 12.05 -35.39
C SER A 111 -6.85 12.07 -34.30
N ALA A 112 -7.49 13.20 -34.23
CA ALA A 112 -8.56 13.61 -33.33
C ALA A 112 -9.88 12.86 -33.56
N ILE A 113 -10.73 12.82 -32.52
CA ILE A 113 -12.16 13.15 -32.54
C ILE A 113 -12.74 13.04 -31.11
N GLU A 114 -13.21 14.19 -30.69
CA GLU A 114 -14.34 14.61 -29.83
C GLU A 114 -14.90 13.77 -28.67
N MET A 115 -14.99 14.53 -27.59
CA MET A 115 -15.82 14.49 -26.37
C MET A 115 -17.15 13.75 -26.43
N THR A 116 -17.43 13.00 -25.36
CA THR A 116 -18.63 13.27 -24.55
C THR A 116 -18.47 12.70 -23.14
N THR A 117 -18.69 13.57 -22.19
CA THR A 117 -18.82 13.31 -20.76
C THR A 117 -20.10 12.55 -20.47
N ASN A 118 -20.04 11.50 -19.65
CA ASN A 118 -21.17 11.13 -18.80
C ASN A 118 -20.70 10.25 -17.62
N SER A 119 -20.79 10.85 -16.47
CA SER A 119 -20.75 10.15 -15.18
C SER A 119 -22.14 9.59 -14.87
N PRO A 120 -22.29 8.38 -14.41
CA PRO A 120 -23.55 7.91 -13.88
C PRO A 120 -23.39 7.47 -12.42
N CYS A 121 -24.07 8.11 -11.54
CA CYS A 121 -24.80 7.53 -10.42
C CYS A 121 -25.38 8.66 -9.56
N LEU A 122 -26.49 9.20 -10.01
CA LEU A 122 -27.41 9.95 -9.16
C LEU A 122 -28.66 9.13 -9.00
N MET A 123 -28.92 8.69 -7.76
CA MET A 123 -30.24 8.21 -7.37
C MET A 123 -31.25 9.33 -7.55
N HIS A 124 -32.23 9.13 -8.40
CA HIS A 124 -33.37 10.04 -8.52
C HIS A 124 -34.26 9.87 -7.30
N PHE A 125 -34.30 10.90 -6.48
CA PHE A 125 -35.45 11.18 -5.62
C PHE A 125 -36.47 11.90 -6.50
N ILE A 126 -37.61 11.31 -6.66
CA ILE A 126 -38.78 12.01 -7.25
C ILE A 126 -39.44 12.76 -6.12
N GLY A 127 -39.31 14.07 -6.12
CA GLY A 127 -40.17 14.99 -5.40
C GLY A 127 -41.04 15.67 -6.44
N ASP A 128 -42.35 15.49 -6.31
CA ASP A 128 -43.36 16.21 -7.09
C ASP A 128 -43.31 17.70 -6.77
N ASP A 129 -43.40 18.53 -7.83
CA ASP A 129 -44.45 19.54 -7.92
C ASP A 129 -44.45 20.22 -9.32
N GLU A 130 -45.68 20.38 -9.74
CA GLU A 130 -46.27 21.29 -10.74
C GLU A 130 -46.48 20.82 -12.19
N ALA A 131 -47.76 20.88 -12.46
CA ALA A 131 -48.50 20.65 -13.66
C ALA A 131 -48.05 21.47 -14.88
N PHE A 132 -48.09 20.92 -16.07
CA PHE A 132 -48.91 21.39 -17.19
C PHE A 132 -48.69 20.55 -18.47
N GLU A 133 -49.84 20.24 -19.10
CA GLU A 133 -50.11 19.95 -20.50
C GLU A 133 -49.72 18.63 -21.16
N LYS A 134 -50.80 18.00 -21.61
CA LYS A 134 -50.89 16.82 -22.45
C LYS A 134 -50.23 17.04 -23.82
N HIS A 135 -49.32 16.16 -24.17
CA HIS A 135 -49.12 15.76 -25.56
C HIS A 135 -48.97 14.24 -25.64
N ASP A 136 -49.92 13.61 -26.32
CA ASP A 136 -49.87 12.19 -26.69
C ASP A 136 -48.61 11.94 -27.56
N SER A 137 -47.72 11.14 -27.05
CA SER A 137 -46.81 10.36 -27.87
C SER A 137 -46.52 9.08 -27.12
N SER A 138 -47.05 8.01 -27.63
CA SER A 138 -46.82 6.64 -27.18
C SER A 138 -45.36 6.28 -27.37
N THR A 139 -44.56 6.43 -26.31
CA THR A 139 -43.27 5.77 -26.19
C THR A 139 -43.40 4.65 -25.19
N ASN A 140 -43.21 3.42 -25.68
CA ASN A 140 -43.15 2.21 -24.93
C ASN A 140 -42.20 2.39 -23.73
N MET A 141 -42.77 2.57 -22.53
CA MET A 141 -42.09 2.28 -21.29
C MET A 141 -41.81 0.78 -21.26
N ASP A 142 -40.57 0.42 -21.43
CA ASP A 142 -40.04 -0.91 -21.18
C ASP A 142 -40.19 -1.16 -19.67
N SER A 143 -41.38 -1.63 -19.26
CA SER A 143 -41.61 -2.08 -17.89
C SER A 143 -40.69 -3.27 -17.69
N SER A 144 -39.60 -3.07 -16.93
CA SER A 144 -38.70 -4.14 -16.51
C SER A 144 -39.53 -5.24 -15.86
N LYS A 145 -39.77 -6.33 -16.62
CA LYS A 145 -40.53 -7.48 -16.13
C LYS A 145 -39.84 -8.02 -14.89
N SER A 146 -40.54 -7.99 -13.74
CA SER A 146 -40.05 -8.65 -12.53
C SER A 146 -39.89 -10.16 -12.82
N LEU A 147 -38.76 -10.72 -12.39
CA LEU A 147 -38.47 -12.15 -12.53
C LEU A 147 -39.42 -12.97 -11.65
N HIS A 148 -39.58 -12.57 -10.42
CA HIS A 148 -40.51 -13.13 -9.45
C HIS A 148 -40.73 -12.15 -8.29
N VAL A 149 -41.72 -12.48 -7.45
CA VAL A 149 -42.10 -11.65 -6.30
C VAL A 149 -42.06 -12.51 -5.04
N ARG A 150 -41.47 -11.98 -3.99
CA ARG A 150 -41.50 -12.57 -2.63
C ARG A 150 -42.34 -11.73 -1.71
N THR A 151 -43.08 -12.41 -0.84
CA THR A 151 -43.92 -11.77 0.17
C THR A 151 -43.48 -12.22 1.56
N LEU A 152 -43.29 -11.27 2.48
CA LEU A 152 -42.88 -11.51 3.86
C LEU A 152 -43.80 -10.78 4.81
N TYR A 153 -44.17 -11.43 5.92
CA TYR A 153 -44.83 -10.81 7.04
C TYR A 153 -43.77 -10.10 7.91
N ILE A 154 -43.92 -8.80 8.15
CA ILE A 154 -42.95 -7.98 8.85
C ILE A 154 -43.56 -7.21 10.01
N SER A 155 -42.74 -6.96 11.04
CA SER A 155 -43.04 -6.02 12.11
C SER A 155 -42.37 -4.68 11.82
N SER A 156 -43.16 -3.67 11.45
CA SER A 156 -42.62 -2.35 11.10
C SER A 156 -41.86 -1.69 12.25
N PRO A 157 -42.25 -1.81 13.55
CA PRO A 157 -41.45 -1.28 14.65
C PRO A 157 -40.05 -1.91 14.76
N ILE A 158 -39.94 -3.23 14.58
CA ILE A 158 -38.64 -3.94 14.63
C ILE A 158 -37.72 -3.45 13.52
N LEU A 159 -38.23 -3.38 12.29
CA LEU A 159 -37.48 -2.91 11.14
C LEU A 159 -37.06 -1.43 11.30
N ALA A 160 -37.97 -0.57 11.73
CA ALA A 160 -37.72 0.86 11.91
C ALA A 160 -36.65 1.15 12.99
N VAL A 161 -36.63 0.40 14.08
CA VAL A 161 -35.60 0.56 15.14
C VAL A 161 -34.21 0.17 14.64
N LYS A 162 -34.10 -0.81 13.75
CA LYS A 162 -32.80 -1.33 13.28
C LYS A 162 -32.30 -0.68 11.98
N SER A 163 -33.20 -0.05 11.19
CA SER A 163 -32.91 0.49 9.88
C SER A 163 -33.49 1.90 9.74
N ARG A 164 -32.62 2.87 9.42
CA ARG A 164 -33.07 4.23 9.09
C ARG A 164 -33.89 4.28 7.81
N PHE A 165 -33.59 3.42 6.83
CA PHE A 165 -34.37 3.29 5.60
C PHE A 165 -35.83 2.89 5.92
N PHE A 166 -36.04 1.82 6.68
CA PHE A 166 -37.38 1.38 7.06
C PHE A 166 -38.06 2.33 8.01
N TYR A 167 -37.29 3.03 8.88
CA TYR A 167 -37.84 4.09 9.70
C TYR A 167 -38.46 5.21 8.84
N LYS A 168 -37.74 5.70 7.82
CA LYS A 168 -38.25 6.72 6.90
C LYS A 168 -39.46 6.20 6.12
N LEU A 169 -39.37 4.98 5.60
CA LEU A 169 -40.42 4.34 4.80
C LEU A 169 -41.74 4.21 5.57
N PHE A 170 -41.68 3.93 6.88
CA PHE A 170 -42.86 3.75 7.71
C PHE A 170 -43.24 4.99 8.52
N SER A 171 -42.52 6.08 8.42
CA SER A 171 -42.81 7.34 9.13
C SER A 171 -43.94 8.11 8.45
N ASN A 172 -44.61 8.97 9.25
CA ASN A 172 -45.68 9.82 8.73
C ASN A 172 -45.21 10.72 7.59
N GLY A 173 -46.02 10.83 6.55
CA GLY A 173 -45.76 11.60 5.34
C GLY A 173 -45.35 10.80 4.10
N MET A 174 -45.01 9.53 4.27
CA MET A 174 -44.77 8.63 3.15
C MET A 174 -46.08 7.88 2.80
N LYS A 175 -46.34 7.62 1.52
CA LYS A 175 -47.51 6.86 1.08
C LYS A 175 -47.56 5.47 1.76
N GLU A 176 -46.42 4.87 1.92
CA GLU A 176 -46.21 3.55 2.54
C GLU A 176 -46.50 3.54 4.05
N SER A 177 -46.50 4.71 4.72
CA SER A 177 -46.78 4.79 6.17
C SER A 177 -48.21 4.37 6.53
N GLU A 178 -49.16 4.55 5.65
CA GLU A 178 -50.56 4.20 5.84
C GLU A 178 -50.94 2.85 5.24
N GLN A 179 -50.07 2.24 4.43
CA GLN A 179 -50.35 1.00 3.71
C GLN A 179 -49.92 -0.22 4.52
N ARG A 180 -50.80 -1.25 4.54
CA ARG A 180 -50.44 -2.56 5.09
C ARG A 180 -49.51 -3.35 4.17
N HIS A 181 -49.58 -3.14 2.85
CA HIS A 181 -48.74 -3.77 1.84
C HIS A 181 -47.73 -2.76 1.32
N VAL A 182 -46.46 -3.05 1.50
CA VAL A 182 -45.34 -2.16 1.08
C VAL A 182 -44.48 -2.93 0.06
N THR A 183 -44.17 -2.30 -1.06
CA THR A 183 -43.40 -2.95 -2.14
C THR A 183 -42.02 -2.30 -2.25
N ILE A 184 -40.98 -3.11 -2.33
CA ILE A 184 -39.61 -2.68 -2.65
C ILE A 184 -39.11 -3.46 -3.87
N GLN A 185 -38.21 -2.82 -4.64
CA GLN A 185 -37.57 -3.46 -5.78
C GLN A 185 -36.09 -3.68 -5.51
N ILE A 186 -35.56 -4.86 -5.87
CA ILE A 186 -34.16 -5.22 -5.77
C ILE A 186 -33.73 -6.00 -7.00
N HIS A 187 -32.40 -6.04 -7.24
CA HIS A 187 -31.83 -6.90 -8.26
C HIS A 187 -31.73 -8.36 -7.80
N ALA A 188 -31.76 -9.29 -8.76
CA ALA A 188 -31.71 -10.72 -8.47
C ALA A 188 -30.44 -11.12 -7.69
N SER A 189 -29.31 -10.47 -7.94
CA SER A 189 -28.06 -10.69 -7.21
C SER A 189 -28.11 -10.28 -5.73
N GLU A 190 -29.03 -9.39 -5.34
CA GLU A 190 -29.18 -8.88 -3.97
C GLU A 190 -30.16 -9.72 -3.13
N GLU A 191 -30.96 -10.62 -3.75
CA GLU A 191 -32.08 -11.31 -3.07
C GLU A 191 -31.62 -12.11 -1.85
N ALA A 192 -30.63 -12.96 -2.02
CA ALA A 192 -30.14 -13.80 -0.93
C ALA A 192 -29.55 -12.96 0.23
N ALA A 193 -28.82 -11.91 -0.09
CA ALA A 193 -28.24 -10.99 0.90
C ALA A 193 -29.30 -10.19 1.65
N LEU A 194 -30.37 -9.75 0.96
CA LEU A 194 -31.49 -9.06 1.61
C LEU A 194 -32.26 -10.00 2.55
N MET A 195 -32.48 -11.24 2.15
CA MET A 195 -33.17 -12.22 3.02
C MET A 195 -32.37 -12.46 4.31
N ASP A 196 -31.05 -12.60 4.22
CA ASP A 196 -30.20 -12.78 5.40
C ASP A 196 -30.13 -11.50 6.25
N LEU A 197 -30.12 -10.32 5.63
CA LEU A 197 -30.21 -9.03 6.32
C LEU A 197 -31.51 -8.90 7.09
N LEU A 198 -32.66 -9.23 6.48
CA LEU A 198 -33.96 -9.20 7.16
C LEU A 198 -34.00 -10.19 8.32
N ASN A 199 -33.48 -11.39 8.14
CA ASN A 199 -33.33 -12.35 9.24
C ASN A 199 -32.43 -11.78 10.35
N PHE A 200 -31.30 -11.15 10.01
CA PHE A 200 -30.40 -10.51 10.97
C PHE A 200 -31.09 -9.43 11.80
N VAL A 201 -31.99 -8.64 11.22
CA VAL A 201 -32.73 -7.60 11.95
C VAL A 201 -33.50 -8.19 13.12
N TYR A 202 -34.04 -9.42 13.00
CA TYR A 202 -34.77 -10.09 14.06
C TYR A 202 -33.87 -10.89 15.01
N THR A 203 -32.86 -11.60 14.48
CA THR A 203 -32.06 -12.58 15.23
C THR A 203 -30.70 -12.04 15.70
N ASN A 204 -30.23 -10.93 15.12
CA ASN A 204 -28.86 -10.39 15.27
C ASN A 204 -27.74 -11.38 14.86
N THR A 205 -28.07 -12.40 14.08
CA THR A 205 -27.12 -13.40 13.55
C THR A 205 -27.29 -13.58 12.05
N LEU A 206 -26.22 -13.94 11.33
CA LEU A 206 -26.30 -14.31 9.93
C LEU A 206 -26.42 -15.82 9.79
N THR A 207 -27.15 -16.27 8.77
CA THR A 207 -27.33 -17.69 8.48
C THR A 207 -26.08 -18.29 7.84
N THR A 208 -25.37 -17.51 7.04
CA THR A 208 -24.16 -17.93 6.32
C THR A 208 -22.98 -17.03 6.68
N THR A 209 -21.85 -17.67 6.96
CA THR A 209 -20.61 -16.98 7.34
C THR A 209 -19.53 -17.01 6.24
N ARG A 210 -19.86 -17.39 5.01
CA ARG A 210 -18.90 -17.35 3.89
C ARG A 210 -18.48 -15.92 3.57
N PRO A 211 -17.16 -15.61 3.49
CA PRO A 211 -16.67 -14.23 3.38
C PRO A 211 -17.25 -13.44 2.20
N THR A 212 -17.40 -14.06 1.04
CA THR A 212 -18.00 -13.41 -0.16
C THR A 212 -19.45 -13.02 0.07
N PHE A 213 -20.22 -13.92 0.68
CA PHE A 213 -21.62 -13.66 0.99
C PHE A 213 -21.80 -12.62 2.09
N VAL A 214 -20.96 -12.66 3.14
CA VAL A 214 -20.95 -11.62 4.20
C VAL A 214 -20.66 -10.24 3.61
N LEU A 215 -19.82 -10.16 2.56
CA LEU A 215 -19.55 -8.91 1.84
C LEU A 215 -20.79 -8.42 1.08
N ASP A 216 -21.58 -9.32 0.48
CA ASP A 216 -22.81 -8.94 -0.19
C ASP A 216 -23.90 -8.51 0.81
N VAL A 217 -23.97 -9.17 1.98
CA VAL A 217 -24.84 -8.72 3.09
C VAL A 217 -24.40 -7.35 3.60
N LEU A 218 -23.08 -7.06 3.70
CA LEU A 218 -22.56 -5.75 4.08
C LEU A 218 -23.02 -4.65 3.12
N LYS A 219 -22.93 -4.89 1.80
CA LYS A 219 -23.39 -3.94 0.77
C LYS A 219 -24.90 -3.70 0.88
N THR A 220 -25.65 -4.77 1.09
CA THR A 220 -27.11 -4.70 1.27
C THR A 220 -27.47 -3.99 2.58
N ALA A 221 -26.74 -4.24 3.68
CA ALA A 221 -26.94 -3.55 4.95
C ALA A 221 -26.67 -2.04 4.83
N TYR A 222 -25.70 -1.62 4.01
CA TYR A 222 -25.49 -0.22 3.69
C TYR A 222 -26.68 0.37 2.92
N LYS A 223 -27.16 -0.31 1.86
CA LYS A 223 -28.32 0.12 1.04
C LYS A 223 -29.56 0.35 1.89
N PHE A 224 -29.82 -0.53 2.86
CA PHE A 224 -30.97 -0.44 3.76
C PHE A 224 -30.65 0.25 5.11
N GLU A 225 -29.54 0.93 5.21
CA GLU A 225 -29.11 1.72 6.39
C GLU A 225 -29.20 0.92 7.73
N VAL A 226 -28.73 -0.35 7.75
CA VAL A 226 -28.70 -1.19 8.96
C VAL A 226 -27.28 -1.21 9.56
N ALA A 227 -26.93 -0.16 10.30
CA ALA A 227 -25.60 0.05 10.86
C ALA A 227 -25.12 -1.09 11.79
N SER A 228 -26.04 -1.73 12.54
CA SER A 228 -25.71 -2.86 13.40
C SER A 228 -25.23 -4.07 12.60
N CYS A 229 -25.85 -4.35 11.44
CA CYS A 229 -25.44 -5.43 10.53
C CYS A 229 -24.10 -5.09 9.86
N MET A 230 -23.90 -3.84 9.44
CA MET A 230 -22.62 -3.41 8.87
C MET A 230 -21.46 -3.63 9.86
N ARG A 231 -21.62 -3.23 11.12
CA ARG A 231 -20.62 -3.48 12.19
C ARG A 231 -20.38 -4.97 12.41
N TYR A 232 -21.44 -5.78 12.42
CA TYR A 232 -21.33 -7.22 12.57
C TYR A 232 -20.54 -7.86 11.42
N CYS A 233 -20.92 -7.56 10.17
CA CYS A 233 -20.23 -8.05 8.98
C CYS A 233 -18.76 -7.61 8.95
N SER A 234 -18.47 -6.34 9.26
CA SER A 234 -17.11 -5.79 9.32
C SER A 234 -16.24 -6.56 10.32
N ARG A 235 -16.73 -6.79 11.53
CA ARG A 235 -16.03 -7.59 12.56
C ARG A 235 -15.83 -9.04 12.14
N LEU A 236 -16.86 -9.66 11.55
CA LEU A 236 -16.79 -11.04 11.09
C LEU A 236 -15.74 -11.19 10.00
N LEU A 237 -15.69 -10.27 9.02
CA LEU A 237 -14.70 -10.27 7.94
C LEU A 237 -13.27 -10.03 8.46
N GLN A 238 -13.07 -9.22 9.51
CA GLN A 238 -11.77 -9.02 10.13
C GLN A 238 -11.26 -10.28 10.87
N ASN A 239 -12.16 -11.09 11.42
CA ASN A 239 -11.80 -12.31 12.14
C ASN A 239 -11.31 -13.44 11.23
N TYR A 240 -11.59 -13.37 9.93
CA TYR A 240 -11.04 -14.34 8.99
C TYR A 240 -9.56 -14.07 8.70
N ARG A 241 -8.84 -15.13 8.36
CA ARG A 241 -7.45 -15.00 7.92
C ARG A 241 -7.38 -14.12 6.67
N MET A 242 -6.78 -12.93 6.81
CA MET A 242 -6.59 -12.00 5.72
C MET A 242 -5.64 -12.59 4.66
N THR A 243 -6.02 -12.47 3.40
CA THR A 243 -5.20 -12.80 2.22
C THR A 243 -5.10 -11.57 1.33
N CYS A 244 -4.17 -11.56 0.36
CA CYS A 244 -4.09 -10.43 -0.57
C CYS A 244 -5.39 -10.27 -1.37
N GLU A 245 -6.00 -11.38 -1.76
CA GLU A 245 -7.26 -11.40 -2.50
C GLU A 245 -8.40 -10.81 -1.66
N SER A 246 -8.55 -11.26 -0.40
CA SER A 246 -9.61 -10.73 0.47
C SER A 246 -9.38 -9.26 0.82
N ALA A 247 -8.13 -8.86 1.08
CA ALA A 247 -7.81 -7.46 1.35
C ALA A 247 -8.16 -6.55 0.17
N LEU A 248 -7.86 -6.97 -1.06
CA LEU A 248 -8.22 -6.23 -2.26
C LEU A 248 -9.73 -6.15 -2.47
N LEU A 249 -10.48 -7.25 -2.22
CA LEU A 249 -11.95 -7.23 -2.26
C LEU A 249 -12.56 -6.25 -1.25
N TYR A 250 -11.96 -6.12 -0.06
CA TYR A 250 -12.44 -5.17 0.95
C TYR A 250 -12.13 -3.72 0.58
N LEU A 251 -11.04 -3.48 -0.14
CA LEU A 251 -10.68 -2.15 -0.64
C LEU A 251 -11.43 -1.75 -1.92
N ASP A 252 -12.01 -2.73 -2.63
CA ASP A 252 -12.83 -2.51 -3.83
C ASP A 252 -14.31 -2.17 -3.51
N LEU A 253 -14.63 -2.03 -2.26
CA LEU A 253 -15.96 -1.56 -1.87
C LEU A 253 -16.22 -0.15 -2.42
N PRO A 254 -17.44 0.16 -2.87
CA PRO A 254 -17.82 1.51 -3.28
C PRO A 254 -17.40 2.55 -2.23
N PHE A 255 -16.94 3.72 -2.70
CA PHE A 255 -16.38 4.77 -1.84
C PHE A 255 -17.25 5.07 -0.62
N ASN A 256 -18.57 5.24 -0.84
CA ASN A 256 -19.51 5.55 0.24
C ASN A 256 -19.58 4.44 1.32
N ILE A 257 -19.43 3.18 0.92
CA ILE A 257 -19.42 2.03 1.86
C ILE A 257 -18.08 1.97 2.59
N SER A 258 -16.98 2.12 1.86
CA SER A 258 -15.62 2.05 2.42
C SER A 258 -15.32 3.15 3.43
N MET A 259 -15.99 4.30 3.32
CA MET A 259 -15.86 5.45 4.22
C MET A 259 -16.86 5.46 5.38
N ALA A 260 -17.80 4.51 5.42
CA ALA A 260 -18.73 4.40 6.55
C ALA A 260 -17.98 4.00 7.84
N ASP A 261 -18.30 4.65 8.96
CA ASP A 261 -17.65 4.42 10.26
C ASP A 261 -17.66 2.95 10.68
N GLU A 262 -18.70 2.23 10.33
CA GLU A 262 -18.85 0.80 10.61
C GLU A 262 -17.90 -0.08 9.81
N VAL A 263 -17.41 0.40 8.66
CA VAL A 263 -16.59 -0.35 7.70
C VAL A 263 -15.13 0.09 7.72
N LEU A 264 -14.84 1.32 8.16
CA LEU A 264 -13.47 1.85 8.28
C LEU A 264 -12.48 0.90 8.98
N PRO A 265 -12.83 0.19 10.08
CA PRO A 265 -11.90 -0.76 10.70
C PRO A 265 -11.49 -1.89 9.77
N LEU A 266 -12.42 -2.40 8.92
CA LEU A 266 -12.15 -3.44 7.95
C LEU A 266 -11.23 -2.96 6.83
N THR A 267 -11.53 -1.80 6.24
CA THR A 267 -10.72 -1.22 5.16
C THR A 267 -9.32 -0.83 5.65
N ASN A 268 -9.19 -0.31 6.87
CA ASN A 268 -7.91 0.00 7.50
C ASN A 268 -7.08 -1.27 7.77
N ALA A 269 -7.70 -2.34 8.26
CA ALA A 269 -7.03 -3.63 8.44
C ALA A 269 -6.52 -4.19 7.10
N ALA A 270 -7.31 -4.07 6.03
CA ALA A 270 -6.91 -4.50 4.69
C ALA A 270 -5.74 -3.67 4.14
N LYS A 271 -5.76 -2.33 4.32
CA LYS A 271 -4.64 -1.44 3.94
C LYS A 271 -3.36 -1.81 4.70
N GLN A 272 -3.45 -1.98 6.01
CA GLN A 272 -2.31 -2.36 6.85
C GLN A 272 -1.74 -3.72 6.46
N PHE A 273 -2.60 -4.70 6.18
CA PHE A 273 -2.17 -6.03 5.75
C PHE A 273 -1.35 -5.96 4.44
N LEU A 274 -1.84 -5.23 3.42
CA LEU A 274 -1.12 -5.07 2.15
C LEU A 274 0.19 -4.30 2.34
N ALA A 275 0.18 -3.23 3.13
CA ALA A 275 1.35 -2.44 3.45
C ALA A 275 2.45 -3.29 4.13
N LEU A 276 2.09 -4.10 5.12
CA LEU A 276 3.02 -5.01 5.80
C LEU A 276 3.50 -6.13 4.88
N ARG A 277 2.62 -6.72 4.08
CA ARG A 277 2.95 -7.80 3.14
C ARG A 277 3.94 -7.35 2.08
N PHE A 278 3.80 -6.13 1.58
CA PHE A 278 4.61 -5.56 0.53
C PHE A 278 5.55 -4.45 1.03
N LYS A 279 5.90 -4.49 2.31
CA LYS A 279 6.79 -3.52 2.95
C LYS A 279 8.09 -3.33 2.17
N ASP A 280 8.73 -4.40 1.72
CA ASP A 280 9.90 -4.37 0.83
C ASP A 280 9.45 -4.54 -0.63
N ILE A 281 9.21 -3.42 -1.31
CA ILE A 281 8.79 -3.41 -2.72
C ILE A 281 9.83 -4.10 -3.61
N THR A 282 11.12 -4.03 -3.27
CA THR A 282 12.19 -4.58 -4.13
C THR A 282 12.09 -6.10 -4.26
N LYS A 283 11.67 -6.80 -3.17
CA LYS A 283 11.43 -8.25 -3.19
C LYS A 283 10.18 -8.65 -3.98
N PHE A 284 9.16 -7.81 -3.96
CA PHE A 284 7.84 -8.10 -4.50
C PHE A 284 7.48 -7.21 -5.70
N GLN A 285 8.48 -6.67 -6.40
CA GLN A 285 8.29 -5.67 -7.45
C GLN A 285 7.27 -6.10 -8.50
N LYS A 286 7.34 -7.34 -9.01
CA LYS A 286 6.40 -7.87 -10.01
C LYS A 286 4.97 -8.01 -9.44
N GLU A 287 4.84 -8.41 -8.18
CA GLU A 287 3.53 -8.55 -7.54
C GLU A 287 2.88 -7.19 -7.30
N VAL A 288 3.66 -6.23 -6.78
CA VAL A 288 3.18 -4.88 -6.48
C VAL A 288 2.84 -4.10 -7.76
N LEU A 289 3.61 -4.25 -8.83
CA LEU A 289 3.31 -3.66 -10.13
C LEU A 289 2.00 -4.17 -10.73
N ASN A 290 1.56 -5.38 -10.38
CA ASN A 290 0.29 -5.94 -10.84
C ASN A 290 -0.90 -5.65 -9.89
N LEU A 291 -0.71 -4.88 -8.81
CA LEU A 291 -1.81 -4.50 -7.92
C LEU A 291 -2.76 -3.52 -8.60
N PRO A 292 -4.07 -3.61 -8.35
CA PRO A 292 -5.02 -2.58 -8.77
C PRO A 292 -4.80 -1.28 -7.99
N LEU A 293 -5.46 -0.19 -8.40
CA LEU A 293 -5.32 1.15 -7.81
C LEU A 293 -5.43 1.14 -6.28
N ALA A 294 -6.48 0.55 -5.72
CA ALA A 294 -6.67 0.48 -4.27
C ALA A 294 -5.53 -0.27 -3.54
N GLY A 295 -4.94 -1.26 -4.20
CA GLY A 295 -3.80 -2.01 -3.66
C GLY A 295 -2.51 -1.20 -3.68
N ILE A 296 -2.20 -0.50 -4.78
CA ILE A 296 -1.01 0.36 -4.86
C ILE A 296 -1.11 1.56 -3.91
N GLU A 297 -2.30 2.15 -3.74
CA GLU A 297 -2.54 3.20 -2.75
C GLU A 297 -2.24 2.71 -1.33
N ALA A 298 -2.73 1.52 -0.96
CA ALA A 298 -2.48 0.94 0.35
C ALA A 298 -0.98 0.72 0.62
N VAL A 299 -0.22 0.27 -0.38
CA VAL A 299 1.23 0.04 -0.25
C VAL A 299 1.99 1.36 -0.19
N LEU A 300 1.73 2.30 -1.12
CA LEU A 300 2.46 3.56 -1.21
C LEU A 300 2.09 4.57 -0.11
N SER A 301 0.97 4.41 0.59
CA SER A 301 0.61 5.26 1.73
C SER A 301 1.41 4.93 3.00
N SER A 302 2.04 3.75 3.08
CA SER A 302 2.73 3.29 4.29
C SER A 302 4.00 4.08 4.59
N ASP A 303 4.18 4.47 5.85
CA ASP A 303 5.42 5.11 6.36
C ASP A 303 6.58 4.12 6.45
N ASP A 304 6.26 2.84 6.65
CA ASP A 304 7.22 1.75 6.82
C ASP A 304 7.73 1.16 5.49
N LEU A 305 7.40 1.77 4.37
CA LEU A 305 7.78 1.29 3.05
C LEU A 305 9.30 1.26 2.88
N GLN A 306 9.86 0.07 2.69
CA GLN A 306 11.29 -0.15 2.47
C GLN A 306 11.61 -0.04 0.99
N ILE A 307 12.06 1.12 0.58
CA ILE A 307 12.51 1.44 -0.77
C ILE A 307 13.76 2.34 -0.68
N ALA A 308 14.50 2.48 -1.79
CA ALA A 308 15.76 3.20 -1.78
C ALA A 308 15.63 4.66 -1.31
N SER A 309 14.65 5.38 -1.84
CA SER A 309 14.41 6.81 -1.57
C SER A 309 13.04 7.21 -2.12
N GLU A 310 12.58 8.42 -1.83
CA GLU A 310 11.34 8.94 -2.41
C GLU A 310 11.43 9.15 -3.94
N ASN A 311 12.63 9.33 -4.48
CA ASN A 311 12.84 9.30 -5.93
C ASN A 311 12.41 7.96 -6.53
N ALA A 312 12.80 6.86 -5.87
CA ALA A 312 12.44 5.51 -6.32
C ALA A 312 10.94 5.21 -6.13
N VAL A 313 10.29 5.76 -5.08
CA VAL A 313 8.82 5.69 -4.94
C VAL A 313 8.13 6.35 -6.13
N CYS A 314 8.59 7.55 -6.50
CA CYS A 314 8.06 8.28 -7.66
C CYS A 314 8.26 7.51 -8.97
N ASP A 315 9.46 6.95 -9.20
CA ASP A 315 9.76 6.15 -10.40
C ASP A 315 8.91 4.88 -10.47
N PHE A 316 8.73 4.22 -9.33
CA PHE A 316 7.88 3.04 -9.23
C PHE A 316 6.41 3.36 -9.53
N ALA A 317 5.88 4.44 -8.96
CA ALA A 317 4.51 4.89 -9.22
C ALA A 317 4.29 5.27 -10.69
N LEU A 318 5.29 5.92 -11.33
CA LEU A 318 5.26 6.21 -12.76
C LEU A 318 5.25 4.92 -13.60
N LYS A 319 6.09 3.95 -13.28
CA LYS A 319 6.15 2.65 -13.96
C LYS A 319 4.81 1.91 -13.83
N TRP A 320 4.23 1.88 -12.62
CA TRP A 320 2.93 1.28 -12.39
C TRP A 320 1.82 1.97 -13.19
N ALA A 321 1.76 3.30 -13.15
CA ALA A 321 0.75 4.07 -13.87
C ALA A 321 0.83 3.85 -15.40
N ARG A 322 2.04 3.81 -15.97
CA ARG A 322 2.24 3.54 -17.40
C ARG A 322 1.81 2.14 -17.80
N MET A 323 1.98 1.17 -16.93
CA MET A 323 1.59 -0.22 -17.17
C MET A 323 0.07 -0.39 -17.16
N HIS A 324 -0.62 0.28 -16.22
CA HIS A 324 -2.07 0.15 -16.06
C HIS A 324 -2.88 1.10 -16.95
N TYR A 325 -2.34 2.28 -17.26
CA TYR A 325 -3.03 3.32 -18.03
C TYR A 325 -2.20 3.74 -19.24
N PRO A 326 -2.34 3.07 -20.41
CA PRO A 326 -1.59 3.39 -21.62
C PRO A 326 -1.85 4.81 -22.15
N LYS A 327 -3.10 5.32 -22.02
CA LYS A 327 -3.49 6.64 -22.48
C LYS A 327 -2.96 7.75 -21.55
N PRO A 328 -2.21 8.76 -22.02
CA PRO A 328 -1.60 9.79 -21.17
C PRO A 328 -2.63 10.65 -20.43
N GLU A 329 -3.81 10.90 -21.03
CA GLU A 329 -4.89 11.69 -20.42
C GLU A 329 -5.37 11.02 -19.14
N LYS A 330 -5.61 9.69 -19.19
CA LYS A 330 -6.07 8.92 -18.05
C LYS A 330 -4.98 8.81 -16.97
N ARG A 331 -3.71 8.70 -17.36
CA ARG A 331 -2.60 8.76 -16.39
C ARG A 331 -2.55 10.09 -15.65
N ARG A 332 -2.74 11.22 -16.34
CA ARG A 332 -2.77 12.56 -15.70
C ARG A 332 -3.90 12.66 -14.70
N GLU A 333 -5.07 12.11 -15.02
CA GLU A 333 -6.21 12.06 -14.11
C GLU A 333 -5.88 11.23 -12.85
N ILE A 334 -5.37 10.01 -13.01
CA ILE A 334 -4.97 9.13 -11.90
C ILE A 334 -3.86 9.77 -11.05
N TRP A 335 -2.89 10.42 -11.67
CA TRP A 335 -1.88 11.15 -10.93
C TRP A 335 -2.49 12.28 -10.11
N LYS A 336 -3.38 13.08 -10.68
CA LYS A 336 -4.02 14.20 -10.01
C LYS A 336 -4.90 13.78 -8.85
N SER A 337 -5.71 12.75 -9.03
CA SER A 337 -6.72 12.32 -8.05
C SER A 337 -6.19 11.35 -6.99
N HIS A 338 -5.17 10.53 -7.32
CA HIS A 338 -4.75 9.41 -6.48
C HIS A 338 -3.25 9.43 -6.13
N LEU A 339 -2.36 9.41 -7.13
CA LEU A 339 -0.95 9.11 -6.87
C LEU A 339 -0.14 10.30 -6.33
N CYS A 340 -0.44 11.54 -6.71
CA CYS A 340 0.34 12.70 -6.26
C CYS A 340 0.31 12.90 -4.74
N HIS A 341 -0.75 12.46 -4.06
CA HIS A 341 -0.88 12.53 -2.61
C HIS A 341 -0.01 11.51 -1.88
N LEU A 342 0.38 10.42 -2.54
CA LEU A 342 1.17 9.34 -1.97
C LEU A 342 2.68 9.62 -2.04
N ILE A 343 3.11 10.54 -2.91
CA ILE A 343 4.52 10.87 -3.10
C ILE A 343 4.91 12.07 -2.24
N ARG A 344 5.99 11.94 -1.49
CA ARG A 344 6.51 12.97 -0.59
C ARG A 344 7.51 13.86 -1.33
N PHE A 345 7.00 14.70 -2.25
CA PHE A 345 7.84 15.58 -3.09
C PHE A 345 8.91 16.37 -2.30
N PRO A 346 8.63 16.90 -1.09
CA PRO A 346 9.64 17.55 -0.27
C PRO A 346 10.84 16.65 0.10
N CYS A 347 10.67 15.33 0.15
CA CYS A 347 11.73 14.36 0.44
C CYS A 347 12.53 13.95 -0.81
N MET A 348 12.08 14.28 -2.03
CA MET A 348 12.80 13.99 -3.28
C MET A 348 14.01 14.88 -3.48
N THR A 349 15.01 14.44 -4.24
CA THR A 349 16.17 15.28 -4.59
C THR A 349 15.79 16.41 -5.54
N SER A 350 16.43 17.58 -5.42
CA SER A 350 16.18 18.73 -6.30
C SER A 350 16.42 18.42 -7.78
N ARG A 351 17.40 17.52 -8.07
CA ARG A 351 17.67 17.04 -9.43
C ARG A 351 16.48 16.25 -9.99
N LYS A 352 15.87 15.37 -9.17
CA LYS A 352 14.70 14.57 -9.57
C LYS A 352 13.47 15.44 -9.75
N LEU A 353 13.23 16.39 -8.84
CA LEU A 353 12.14 17.37 -8.96
C LEU A 353 12.23 18.14 -10.27
N LYS A 354 13.43 18.63 -10.66
CA LYS A 354 13.64 19.30 -11.95
C LYS A 354 13.36 18.37 -13.14
N LYS A 355 13.77 17.08 -13.05
CA LYS A 355 13.49 16.09 -14.10
C LYS A 355 11.99 15.85 -14.25
N VAL A 356 11.24 15.73 -13.16
CA VAL A 356 9.77 15.58 -13.19
C VAL A 356 9.12 16.77 -13.92
N LEU A 357 9.57 18.01 -13.63
CA LEU A 357 9.02 19.20 -14.25
C LEU A 357 9.25 19.26 -15.77
N ILE A 358 10.45 18.85 -16.23
CA ILE A 358 10.88 19.07 -17.62
C ILE A 358 10.48 17.90 -18.54
N THR A 359 10.53 16.67 -18.06
CA THR A 359 10.50 15.47 -18.92
C THR A 359 9.30 14.56 -18.71
N CYS A 360 8.41 14.86 -17.75
CA CYS A 360 7.33 13.94 -17.42
C CYS A 360 6.00 14.36 -18.07
N ASN A 361 5.59 13.66 -19.11
CA ASN A 361 4.30 13.85 -19.78
C ASN A 361 3.12 13.23 -19.01
N ASP A 362 3.40 12.52 -17.92
CA ASP A 362 2.38 11.85 -17.11
C ASP A 362 1.71 12.79 -16.10
N PHE A 363 2.26 13.99 -15.90
CA PHE A 363 1.68 15.02 -15.06
C PHE A 363 1.03 16.11 -15.88
N ASP A 364 -0.01 16.71 -15.34
CA ASP A 364 -0.46 18.02 -15.80
C ASP A 364 0.62 19.08 -15.48
N SER A 365 0.93 19.96 -16.42
CA SER A 365 2.01 20.94 -16.27
C SER A 365 1.79 21.89 -15.10
N GLY A 366 0.55 22.31 -14.85
CA GLY A 366 0.18 23.15 -13.72
C GLY A 366 0.36 22.45 -12.38
N LEU A 367 -0.08 21.18 -12.29
CA LEU A 367 0.10 20.36 -11.11
C LEU A 367 1.60 20.09 -10.82
N ALA A 368 2.36 19.70 -11.85
CA ALA A 368 3.79 19.45 -11.71
C ALA A 368 4.53 20.69 -11.21
N SER A 369 4.26 21.86 -11.80
CA SER A 369 4.86 23.14 -11.39
C SER A 369 4.54 23.48 -9.94
N LYS A 370 3.28 23.31 -9.51
CA LYS A 370 2.86 23.55 -8.12
C LYS A 370 3.60 22.65 -7.13
N LEU A 371 3.62 21.33 -7.37
CA LEU A 371 4.24 20.35 -6.47
C LEU A 371 5.75 20.53 -6.38
N VAL A 372 6.40 20.80 -7.52
CA VAL A 372 7.86 21.02 -7.54
C VAL A 372 8.22 22.35 -6.88
N PHE A 373 7.47 23.41 -7.11
CA PHE A 373 7.71 24.70 -6.45
C PHE A 373 7.55 24.59 -4.94
N GLU A 374 6.46 23.97 -4.44
CA GLU A 374 6.24 23.70 -3.02
C GLU A 374 7.42 22.94 -2.40
N ALA A 375 7.86 21.85 -3.06
CA ALA A 375 8.96 21.04 -2.58
C ALA A 375 10.30 21.78 -2.57
N LEU A 376 10.60 22.58 -3.58
CA LEU A 376 11.84 23.37 -3.66
C LEU A 376 11.84 24.53 -2.66
N SER A 377 10.71 25.20 -2.46
CA SER A 377 10.54 26.24 -1.45
C SER A 377 10.77 25.68 -0.05
N TYR A 378 10.14 24.55 0.28
CA TYR A 378 10.36 23.85 1.55
C TYR A 378 11.86 23.52 1.77
N LYS A 379 12.56 23.01 0.74
CA LYS A 379 14.00 22.69 0.82
C LYS A 379 14.90 23.91 0.98
N ALA A 380 14.47 25.07 0.52
CA ALA A 380 15.23 26.32 0.65
C ALA A 380 15.14 26.93 2.05
N GLU A 381 14.13 26.55 2.83
CA GLU A 381 13.91 27.07 4.18
C GLU A 381 14.90 26.50 5.21
N ALA A 382 15.17 27.29 6.24
CA ALA A 382 15.97 26.84 7.39
C ALA A 382 15.22 25.74 8.19
N LEU A 383 15.96 24.85 8.84
CA LEU A 383 15.40 23.68 9.54
C LEU A 383 14.27 24.01 10.55
N HIS A 384 14.39 25.15 11.25
CA HIS A 384 13.34 25.58 12.18
C HIS A 384 12.05 25.95 11.44
N ARG A 385 12.18 26.63 10.28
CA ARG A 385 11.04 27.02 9.45
C ARG A 385 10.41 25.81 8.75
N GLN A 386 11.21 24.83 8.30
CA GLN A 386 10.71 23.55 7.77
C GLN A 386 9.82 22.83 8.79
N ARG A 387 10.23 22.79 10.07
CA ARG A 387 9.43 22.21 11.15
C ARG A 387 8.12 22.95 11.37
N SER A 388 8.17 24.29 11.32
CA SER A 388 6.96 25.13 11.43
C SER A 388 5.98 24.86 10.29
N ILE A 389 6.46 24.81 9.04
CA ILE A 389 5.65 24.51 7.86
C ILE A 389 5.01 23.11 7.97
N ALA A 390 5.77 22.11 8.40
CA ALA A 390 5.25 20.75 8.60
C ALA A 390 4.14 20.72 9.66
N SER A 391 4.32 21.43 10.78
CA SER A 391 3.29 21.51 11.84
C SER A 391 2.07 22.35 11.45
N GLU A 392 2.25 23.40 10.65
CA GLU A 392 1.17 24.26 10.13
C GLU A 392 0.31 23.56 9.09
N ALA A 393 0.87 22.56 8.37
CA ALA A 393 0.16 21.80 7.33
C ALA A 393 -1.01 20.96 7.87
N GLY A 394 -1.14 20.80 9.20
CA GLY A 394 -2.15 20.00 9.86
C GLY A 394 -1.85 18.49 9.78
N LYS A 395 -2.47 17.72 10.68
CA LYS A 395 -2.22 16.27 10.82
C LYS A 395 -2.41 15.46 9.52
N GLU A 396 -3.32 15.93 8.66
CA GLU A 396 -3.65 15.24 7.40
C GLU A 396 -2.57 15.37 6.32
N LEU A 397 -1.71 16.39 6.39
CA LEU A 397 -0.66 16.64 5.39
C LEU A 397 0.75 16.56 5.98
N GLU A 398 0.88 16.43 7.29
CA GLU A 398 2.18 16.35 7.98
C GLU A 398 3.04 15.21 7.43
N TYR A 399 2.44 14.06 7.10
CA TYR A 399 3.15 12.89 6.55
C TYR A 399 3.95 13.22 5.28
N ARG A 400 3.57 14.24 4.50
CA ARG A 400 4.26 14.63 3.25
C ARG A 400 5.67 15.17 3.49
N TYR A 401 5.93 15.67 4.69
CA TYR A 401 7.21 16.26 5.09
C TYR A 401 8.09 15.32 5.92
N VAL A 402 7.56 14.17 6.31
CA VAL A 402 8.27 13.15 7.10
C VAL A 402 8.91 12.13 6.15
N GLU A 403 10.17 11.81 6.37
CA GLU A 403 10.84 10.76 5.60
C GLU A 403 10.32 9.38 6.00
N ARG A 404 10.19 8.48 5.01
CA ARG A 404 9.86 7.06 5.27
C ARG A 404 11.07 6.33 5.85
N ALA A 405 10.86 5.11 6.31
CA ALA A 405 11.94 4.19 6.68
C ALA A 405 12.65 3.64 5.43
N TYR A 406 13.33 4.52 4.68
CA TYR A 406 14.01 4.13 3.43
C TYR A 406 15.05 3.03 3.66
N LYS A 407 15.20 2.16 2.66
CA LYS A 407 16.23 1.10 2.63
C LYS A 407 17.64 1.68 2.63
N TYR A 408 17.83 2.82 1.96
CA TYR A 408 19.09 3.55 1.95
C TYR A 408 19.06 4.69 2.94
N ARG A 409 20.16 4.81 3.70
CA ARG A 409 20.32 5.85 4.70
C ARG A 409 20.91 7.10 4.06
N PRO A 410 20.39 8.29 4.36
CA PRO A 410 20.92 9.54 3.81
C PRO A 410 22.36 9.77 4.26
N VAL A 411 23.16 10.34 3.37
CA VAL A 411 24.54 10.77 3.68
C VAL A 411 24.70 12.25 3.47
N LYS A 412 25.55 12.87 4.31
CA LYS A 412 26.01 14.25 4.11
C LYS A 412 27.41 14.22 3.50
N ALA A 413 27.53 14.69 2.26
CA ALA A 413 28.80 14.74 1.55
C ALA A 413 29.35 16.17 1.53
N PHE A 414 30.58 16.36 1.95
CA PHE A 414 31.31 17.63 1.90
C PHE A 414 32.59 17.45 1.09
N VAL A 415 32.92 18.41 0.26
CA VAL A 415 34.12 18.41 -0.56
C VAL A 415 35.08 19.49 -0.05
N CYS A 416 36.27 19.08 0.42
CA CYS A 416 37.34 19.96 0.82
C CYS A 416 38.37 20.05 -0.32
N LYS A 417 38.63 21.26 -0.87
CA LYS A 417 39.46 21.43 -2.07
C LYS A 417 40.96 21.59 -1.80
N MET A 418 41.36 21.86 -0.56
CA MET A 418 42.75 22.19 -0.22
C MET A 418 43.26 21.31 0.93
N PRO A 419 44.52 20.85 0.92
CA PRO A 419 45.52 20.93 -0.17
C PRO A 419 45.29 19.92 -1.29
N ARG A 420 44.49 18.86 -1.04
CA ARG A 420 44.02 17.88 -2.02
C ARG A 420 42.51 17.74 -1.92
N GLN A 421 41.85 17.44 -3.02
CA GLN A 421 40.43 17.23 -3.02
C GLN A 421 40.07 16.01 -2.16
N GLN A 422 39.43 16.26 -1.04
CA GLN A 422 38.93 15.24 -0.12
C GLN A 422 37.42 15.32 -0.02
N TYR A 423 36.82 14.16 0.07
CA TYR A 423 35.38 13.99 0.26
C TYR A 423 35.14 13.44 1.66
N LEU A 424 34.35 14.14 2.45
CA LEU A 424 33.92 13.72 3.79
C LEU A 424 32.47 13.28 3.70
N ILE A 425 32.22 11.98 3.90
CA ILE A 425 30.91 11.37 3.81
C ILE A 425 30.49 10.94 5.20
N TYR A 426 29.43 11.55 5.72
CA TYR A 426 28.89 11.23 7.03
C TYR A 426 27.68 10.33 6.89
N LEU A 427 27.68 9.18 7.58
CA LEU A 427 26.57 8.24 7.70
C LEU A 427 26.16 8.14 9.17
N ILE A 428 24.86 8.33 9.45
CA ILE A 428 24.29 8.26 10.78
C ILE A 428 23.34 7.06 10.81
N LEU A 429 23.54 6.17 11.78
CA LEU A 429 22.69 5.01 12.00
C LEU A 429 22.14 5.02 13.42
N GLU A 430 20.85 4.80 13.56
CA GLU A 430 20.20 4.62 14.86
C GLU A 430 20.58 3.26 15.45
N ARG A 431 20.58 3.13 16.79
CA ARG A 431 20.91 1.88 17.50
C ARG A 431 19.99 0.74 17.05
N ASP A 432 18.69 1.00 16.90
CA ASP A 432 17.70 0.01 16.49
C ASP A 432 17.95 -0.50 15.06
N VAL A 433 18.37 0.39 14.16
CA VAL A 433 18.80 0.01 12.81
C VAL A 433 20.01 -0.91 12.88
N CYS A 434 21.03 -0.58 13.70
CA CYS A 434 22.16 -1.46 13.89
C CYS A 434 21.71 -2.80 14.48
N ALA A 435 20.86 -2.82 15.49
CA ALA A 435 20.37 -4.05 16.12
C ALA A 435 19.66 -4.98 15.12
N SER A 436 18.89 -4.39 14.19
CA SER A 436 18.15 -5.15 13.15
C SER A 436 19.06 -5.85 12.12
N LEU A 437 20.37 -5.52 12.09
CA LEU A 437 21.31 -6.18 11.18
C LEU A 437 21.75 -7.57 11.66
N PHE A 438 21.53 -7.94 12.92
CA PHE A 438 21.90 -9.26 13.42
C PHE A 438 21.01 -10.37 12.79
N PRO A 439 21.57 -11.55 12.42
CA PRO A 439 22.97 -11.97 12.50
C PRO A 439 23.81 -11.68 11.23
N SER A 440 23.23 -11.32 10.10
CA SER A 440 23.94 -11.18 8.81
C SER A 440 23.37 -10.08 7.91
N GLY A 441 22.65 -9.14 8.51
CA GLY A 441 22.01 -8.04 7.78
C GLY A 441 22.98 -6.99 7.27
N ARG A 442 22.50 -6.20 6.31
CA ARG A 442 23.24 -5.11 5.68
C ARG A 442 22.35 -3.89 5.55
N VAL A 443 22.91 -2.71 5.72
CA VAL A 443 22.27 -1.43 5.45
C VAL A 443 23.16 -0.58 4.55
N TYR A 444 22.57 0.05 3.56
CA TYR A 444 23.26 0.81 2.54
C TYR A 444 22.97 2.31 2.70
N SER A 445 23.94 3.16 2.35
CA SER A 445 23.74 4.59 2.22
C SER A 445 23.15 4.94 0.86
N GLU A 446 22.61 6.16 0.74
CA GLU A 446 22.39 6.77 -0.57
C GLU A 446 23.71 6.88 -1.34
N ALA A 447 23.61 6.85 -2.68
CA ALA A 447 24.76 7.02 -3.54
C ALA A 447 25.25 8.48 -3.54
N PHE A 448 26.56 8.64 -3.47
CA PHE A 448 27.25 9.92 -3.64
C PHE A 448 28.27 9.84 -4.79
N HIS A 449 28.66 10.98 -5.37
CA HIS A 449 29.54 11.00 -6.51
C HIS A 449 30.98 11.31 -6.11
N LEU A 450 31.92 10.47 -6.58
CA LEU A 450 33.35 10.60 -6.40
C LEU A 450 34.04 10.38 -7.75
N GLY A 451 34.79 11.39 -8.26
CA GLY A 451 35.44 11.28 -9.57
C GLY A 451 34.50 11.02 -10.74
N GLY A 452 33.22 11.49 -10.67
CA GLY A 452 32.21 11.27 -11.69
C GLY A 452 31.47 9.92 -11.59
N GLN A 453 31.89 9.03 -10.69
CA GLN A 453 31.29 7.72 -10.46
C GLN A 453 30.41 7.71 -9.20
N GLY A 454 29.37 6.88 -9.20
CA GLY A 454 28.51 6.66 -8.04
C GLY A 454 29.16 5.72 -7.01
N PHE A 455 29.22 6.14 -5.75
CA PHE A 455 29.71 5.35 -4.63
C PHE A 455 28.67 5.30 -3.52
N PHE A 456 28.75 4.29 -2.67
CA PHE A 456 27.90 4.15 -1.48
C PHE A 456 28.68 3.54 -0.32
N LEU A 457 28.23 3.81 0.91
CA LEU A 457 28.68 3.12 2.11
C LEU A 457 27.73 1.98 2.45
N SER A 458 28.28 0.87 2.97
CA SER A 458 27.48 -0.26 3.45
C SER A 458 27.95 -0.69 4.83
N ALA A 459 27.04 -0.75 5.78
CA ALA A 459 27.30 -1.27 7.12
C ALA A 459 26.70 -2.68 7.27
N HIS A 460 27.50 -3.61 7.78
CA HIS A 460 27.17 -5.04 7.85
C HIS A 460 27.33 -5.57 9.28
N CYS A 461 26.48 -6.55 9.62
CA CYS A 461 26.79 -7.50 10.68
C CYS A 461 27.48 -8.70 10.05
N ASN A 462 28.73 -8.95 10.44
CA ASN A 462 29.55 -10.04 9.90
C ASN A 462 29.97 -10.99 11.01
N MET A 463 30.15 -12.26 10.69
CA MET A 463 30.89 -13.19 11.53
C MET A 463 32.39 -12.95 11.31
N ASP A 464 33.12 -12.65 12.38
CA ASP A 464 34.57 -12.60 12.34
C ASP A 464 35.14 -14.02 12.41
N GLN A 465 35.85 -14.44 11.36
CA GLN A 465 36.38 -15.79 11.26
C GLN A 465 37.49 -16.11 12.28
N GLN A 466 38.18 -15.08 12.79
CA GLN A 466 39.27 -15.25 13.76
C GLN A 466 38.76 -15.34 15.19
N SER A 467 37.74 -14.56 15.53
CA SER A 467 37.25 -14.43 16.91
C SER A 467 35.94 -15.18 17.17
N ALA A 468 35.34 -15.79 16.15
CA ALA A 468 34.07 -16.53 16.22
C ALA A 468 32.89 -15.72 16.82
N PHE A 469 32.89 -14.40 16.71
CA PHE A 469 31.79 -13.56 17.13
C PHE A 469 31.31 -12.62 15.99
N HIS A 470 30.05 -12.20 16.08
CA HIS A 470 29.51 -11.20 15.17
C HIS A 470 30.09 -9.82 15.49
N CYS A 471 30.43 -9.04 14.47
CA CYS A 471 31.03 -7.72 14.58
C CYS A 471 30.46 -6.74 13.54
N PHE A 472 30.68 -5.45 13.78
CA PHE A 472 30.25 -4.38 12.89
C PHE A 472 31.30 -4.09 11.82
N GLY A 473 30.92 -4.21 10.53
CA GLY A 473 31.75 -3.87 9.40
C GLY A 473 31.25 -2.64 8.66
N LEU A 474 32.18 -1.90 8.06
CA LEU A 474 31.88 -0.76 7.18
C LEU A 474 32.66 -0.88 5.88
N PHE A 475 31.97 -0.67 4.77
CA PHE A 475 32.47 -0.89 3.42
C PHE A 475 32.15 0.30 2.52
N LEU A 476 33.02 0.52 1.53
CA LEU A 476 32.84 1.46 0.42
C LEU A 476 32.61 0.66 -0.85
N GLY A 477 31.51 0.91 -1.56
CA GLY A 477 31.18 0.27 -2.83
C GLY A 477 31.10 1.28 -3.97
N MET A 478 31.48 0.87 -5.18
CA MET A 478 31.27 1.62 -6.41
C MET A 478 30.10 1.01 -7.16
N GLN A 479 29.16 1.85 -7.60
CA GLN A 479 28.06 1.39 -8.46
C GLN A 479 28.60 0.97 -9.83
N GLU A 480 28.03 -0.09 -10.38
CA GLU A 480 28.39 -0.59 -11.70
C GLU A 480 27.86 0.37 -12.78
N LYS A 481 28.72 1.20 -13.35
CA LYS A 481 28.44 1.98 -14.58
C LYS A 481 29.73 2.21 -15.35
N GLY A 482 29.97 1.32 -16.34
CA GLY A 482 31.03 1.52 -17.31
C GLY A 482 32.41 0.96 -16.94
N SER A 483 33.32 0.98 -17.89
CA SER A 483 34.68 0.41 -17.81
C SER A 483 35.71 1.30 -17.13
N VAL A 484 35.29 2.24 -16.29
CA VAL A 484 36.21 3.23 -15.66
C VAL A 484 36.77 2.65 -14.39
N SER A 485 38.12 2.59 -14.28
CA SER A 485 38.81 2.28 -13.05
C SER A 485 39.11 3.56 -12.28
N LEU A 486 38.89 3.56 -10.96
CA LEU A 486 39.16 4.72 -10.11
C LEU A 486 39.92 4.29 -8.86
N ALA A 487 41.15 4.80 -8.69
CA ALA A 487 41.94 4.52 -7.51
C ALA A 487 41.55 5.48 -6.38
N VAL A 488 41.12 4.93 -5.24
CA VAL A 488 40.60 5.68 -4.09
C VAL A 488 41.33 5.30 -2.83
N ASP A 489 41.84 6.32 -2.12
CA ASP A 489 42.26 6.20 -0.73
C ASP A 489 41.06 6.49 0.17
N TYR A 490 40.81 5.62 1.14
CA TYR A 490 39.67 5.78 2.05
C TYR A 490 40.08 5.55 3.51
N LYS A 491 39.44 6.31 4.40
CA LYS A 491 39.64 6.21 5.84
C LYS A 491 38.29 6.25 6.52
N PHE A 492 38.03 5.25 7.33
CA PHE A 492 36.80 5.17 8.13
C PHE A 492 37.08 5.66 9.56
N ALA A 493 36.22 6.53 10.05
CA ALA A 493 36.25 7.09 11.38
C ALA A 493 34.85 7.02 12.02
N ALA A 494 34.82 6.91 13.34
CA ALA A 494 33.59 6.99 14.11
C ALA A 494 33.72 8.06 15.20
N ARG A 495 32.61 8.72 15.52
CA ARG A 495 32.55 9.63 16.66
C ARG A 495 32.31 8.81 17.92
N ILE A 496 33.10 9.01 18.97
CA ILE A 496 33.08 8.21 20.19
C ILE A 496 32.86 9.11 21.41
N SER A 497 32.05 8.65 22.36
CA SER A 497 31.90 9.26 23.68
C SER A 497 33.10 8.93 24.58
N PRO A 498 33.55 9.81 25.53
CA PRO A 498 33.04 11.17 25.81
C PRO A 498 33.68 12.28 24.97
N GLY A 499 34.72 12.01 24.20
CA GLY A 499 35.50 13.03 23.54
C GLY A 499 34.86 13.77 22.35
N GLY A 500 33.78 13.23 21.81
CA GLY A 500 33.02 13.85 20.69
C GLY A 500 33.80 14.06 19.38
N LYS A 501 35.02 13.55 19.27
CA LYS A 501 35.87 13.65 18.06
C LYS A 501 35.74 12.39 17.21
N HIS A 502 35.90 12.55 15.88
CA HIS A 502 35.98 11.38 14.99
C HIS A 502 37.38 10.74 15.14
N ILE A 503 37.38 9.49 15.56
CA ILE A 503 38.59 8.67 15.70
C ILE A 503 38.68 7.74 14.50
N SER A 504 39.82 7.80 13.79
CA SER A 504 40.10 6.89 12.68
C SER A 504 40.15 5.44 13.17
N LYS A 505 39.39 4.56 12.55
CA LYS A 505 39.33 3.14 12.88
C LYS A 505 39.96 2.26 11.82
N TYR A 506 39.94 2.69 10.56
CA TYR A 506 40.50 1.93 9.44
C TYR A 506 40.97 2.83 8.32
N LYS A 507 42.05 2.46 7.64
CA LYS A 507 42.55 3.10 6.42
C LYS A 507 42.81 2.04 5.37
N GLY A 508 42.46 2.33 4.14
CA GLY A 508 42.69 1.46 3.01
C GLY A 508 42.82 2.21 1.71
N ASN A 509 43.23 1.51 0.69
CA ASN A 509 43.20 1.99 -0.67
C ASN A 509 42.78 0.88 -1.61
N TYR A 510 42.11 1.24 -2.69
CA TYR A 510 41.64 0.26 -3.67
C TYR A 510 41.43 0.94 -5.02
N THR A 511 41.68 0.18 -6.10
CA THR A 511 41.34 0.60 -7.47
C THR A 511 40.02 -0.08 -7.83
N PHE A 512 38.95 0.69 -7.84
CA PHE A 512 37.61 0.21 -8.16
C PHE A 512 37.46 0.05 -9.68
N THR A 513 36.87 -1.07 -10.08
CA THR A 513 36.58 -1.41 -11.49
C THR A 513 35.09 -1.71 -11.71
N GLY A 514 34.19 -1.08 -10.96
CA GLY A 514 32.75 -1.35 -10.99
C GLY A 514 32.30 -2.52 -10.10
N GLY A 515 31.12 -2.42 -9.50
CA GLY A 515 30.48 -3.48 -8.71
C GLY A 515 31.24 -4.01 -7.49
N LYS A 516 32.45 -3.49 -7.19
CA LYS A 516 33.28 -3.97 -6.09
C LYS A 516 32.98 -3.20 -4.80
N ILE A 517 33.01 -3.95 -3.68
CA ILE A 517 32.83 -3.42 -2.33
C ILE A 517 34.07 -3.78 -1.52
N VAL A 518 34.68 -2.80 -0.87
CA VAL A 518 35.88 -2.99 -0.06
C VAL A 518 35.75 -2.27 1.28
N GLY A 519 36.36 -2.78 2.34
CA GLY A 519 36.28 -2.13 3.64
C GLY A 519 36.80 -2.98 4.79
N CYS A 520 36.31 -2.71 5.98
CA CYS A 520 36.72 -3.37 7.21
C CYS A 520 35.59 -4.22 7.78
N ARG A 521 35.79 -5.54 7.90
CA ARG A 521 34.79 -6.47 8.45
C ARG A 521 34.51 -6.24 9.93
N ASN A 522 35.52 -5.89 10.70
CA ASN A 522 35.43 -5.63 12.14
C ASN A 522 35.99 -4.24 12.46
N LEU A 523 35.17 -3.20 12.27
CA LEU A 523 35.59 -1.80 12.36
C LEU A 523 35.99 -1.39 13.79
N PHE A 524 35.34 -1.95 14.79
CA PHE A 524 35.51 -1.56 16.19
C PHE A 524 36.34 -2.54 17.01
N GLY A 525 36.56 -3.75 16.52
CA GLY A 525 37.31 -4.79 17.22
C GLY A 525 36.58 -5.37 18.45
N VAL A 526 35.25 -5.27 18.48
CA VAL A 526 34.41 -5.73 19.61
C VAL A 526 33.27 -6.61 19.13
N ALA A 527 32.79 -7.49 20.02
CA ALA A 527 31.64 -8.34 19.75
C ALA A 527 30.36 -7.51 19.57
N TRP A 528 29.41 -8.03 18.80
CA TRP A 528 28.13 -7.37 18.50
C TRP A 528 27.34 -6.99 19.76
N THR A 529 27.37 -7.84 20.77
CA THR A 529 26.71 -7.58 22.06
C THR A 529 27.32 -6.39 22.79
N THR A 530 28.66 -6.30 22.83
CA THR A 530 29.39 -5.16 23.41
C THR A 530 29.19 -3.88 22.57
N PHE A 531 29.13 -4.01 21.25
CA PHE A 531 28.87 -2.89 20.37
C PHE A 531 27.50 -2.27 20.63
N LEU A 532 26.45 -3.08 20.85
CA LEU A 532 25.07 -2.64 21.08
C LEU A 532 24.73 -2.39 22.55
N ALA A 533 25.62 -2.61 23.49
CA ALA A 533 25.36 -2.41 24.92
C ALA A 533 24.88 -0.97 25.21
N GLU A 534 24.05 -0.79 26.24
CA GLU A 534 23.49 0.53 26.58
C GLU A 534 24.57 1.58 26.89
N ASP A 535 25.64 1.14 27.54
CA ASP A 535 26.83 1.94 27.89
C ASP A 535 27.89 2.01 26.75
N SER A 536 27.56 1.52 25.57
CA SER A 536 28.47 1.51 24.42
C SER A 536 28.91 2.92 24.04
N ILE A 537 30.23 3.13 24.01
CA ILE A 537 30.87 4.42 23.64
C ILE A 537 30.64 4.83 22.19
N TYR A 538 30.16 3.93 21.34
CA TYR A 538 29.94 4.16 19.92
C TYR A 538 28.63 4.85 19.60
N PHE A 539 27.67 4.84 20.52
CA PHE A 539 26.39 5.52 20.33
C PHE A 539 26.32 6.80 21.18
N ILE A 540 26.07 7.91 20.51
CA ILE A 540 25.86 9.22 21.13
C ILE A 540 24.40 9.62 20.84
N ASP A 541 23.62 9.86 21.88
CA ASP A 541 22.17 10.13 21.77
C ASP A 541 21.43 9.04 20.93
N GLY A 542 21.75 7.77 21.19
CA GLY A 542 21.15 6.63 20.47
C GLY A 542 21.61 6.46 19.02
N THR A 543 22.57 7.27 18.54
CA THR A 543 23.04 7.26 17.15
C THR A 543 24.52 6.93 17.01
N LEU A 544 24.86 6.03 16.07
CA LEU A 544 26.22 5.78 15.59
C LEU A 544 26.54 6.80 14.48
N ARG A 545 27.61 7.56 14.65
CA ARG A 545 28.04 8.60 13.69
C ARG A 545 29.34 8.21 13.03
N LEU A 546 29.24 7.79 11.76
CA LEU A 546 30.36 7.35 10.94
C LEU A 546 30.80 8.46 9.97
N CYS A 547 32.09 8.48 9.66
CA CYS A 547 32.68 9.37 8.64
C CYS A 547 33.62 8.56 7.74
N ALA A 548 33.41 8.63 6.42
CA ALA A 548 34.37 8.16 5.43
C ALA A 548 35.09 9.37 4.80
N GLU A 549 36.43 9.44 4.96
CA GLU A 549 37.30 10.40 4.30
C GLU A 549 37.82 9.73 3.03
N LEU A 550 37.52 10.28 1.86
CA LEU A 550 37.84 9.69 0.56
C LEU A 550 38.69 10.66 -0.27
N SER A 551 39.71 10.17 -0.98
CA SER A 551 40.47 10.94 -1.96
C SER A 551 40.77 10.07 -3.19
N VAL A 552 40.59 10.67 -4.37
CA VAL A 552 40.94 10.03 -5.64
C VAL A 552 42.45 10.20 -5.85
N ARG A 553 43.11 9.09 -6.17
CA ARG A 553 44.51 9.13 -6.63
C ARG A 553 44.51 9.54 -8.10
N GLN A 554 45.34 10.51 -8.43
CA GLN A 554 45.64 10.86 -9.82
C GLN A 554 46.57 9.84 -10.45
#